data_b82138ddc7a9fd450534de64995fab2c
#
_entry.id   b82138ddc7a9fd450534de64995fab2c
#
_cell.length_a   1.000
_cell.length_b   1.000
_cell.length_c   1.000
_cell.angle_alpha   90.00
_cell.angle_beta   90.00
_cell.angle_gamma   90.00
#
_symmetry.space_group_name_H-M   'P 1'
#
loop_
_entity.id
_entity.type
_entity.pdbx_description
1 polymer ?
#
loop_
_entity_poly.entity_id
_entity_poly.type
_entity_poly.pdbx_seq_one_letter_code
_entity_poly.pdbx_strand_id
1 'polypeptide(L)'
;MTIALALLLGSAIVALTAPVLLRHLGARAVDPVAVIVCWMLAVLGVSITVCAGLAIMAMPGYAADTPFVYLVGRRWWSAVQDAPHFAAYNAAAWAAVVVLAAAGLRLAWVAVRHGRARRALVRDRLDVLRMVGTTVPCREGGPPTLWVRSERGLAFSLAGRPGTIVVTDGLRRQLSPDGIAAVLAHERAHLRGRHHMITAWAEVVSVAFPFVVLFRAASPALREQVEIAADIAAARSSGREALRAALLDVTGSGTPEVALAMARDAVALRLRYLAVVAEPPSLLGTLSRCGTLGVLFAVTPLLAAAVLLRVTSALATALP
;
A
#
# COMPACT_ATOMS: atom_id res chain seq x y z
N MET A 1 32.33 -3.19 -0.98
CA MET A 1 31.49 -4.41 -1.00
C MET A 1 30.73 -4.64 0.31
N THR A 2 31.32 -4.50 1.46
CA THR A 2 30.67 -4.72 2.78
C THR A 2 29.42 -3.87 3.02
N ILE A 3 29.44 -2.58 2.67
CA ILE A 3 28.27 -1.68 2.83
C ILE A 3 27.10 -2.12 1.95
N ALA A 4 27.36 -2.41 0.68
CA ALA A 4 26.30 -2.86 -0.24
C ALA A 4 25.65 -4.17 0.23
N LEU A 5 26.46 -5.15 0.65
CA LEU A 5 25.98 -6.41 1.21
C LEU A 5 25.18 -6.20 2.51
N ALA A 6 25.64 -5.31 3.40
CA ALA A 6 24.92 -5.00 4.62
C ALA A 6 23.54 -4.36 4.34
N LEU A 7 23.45 -3.45 3.35
CA LEU A 7 22.18 -2.86 2.90
C LEU A 7 21.24 -3.91 2.33
N LEU A 8 21.73 -4.83 1.50
CA LEU A 8 20.92 -5.89 0.92
C LEU A 8 20.45 -6.90 1.98
N LEU A 9 21.32 -7.31 2.89
CA LEU A 9 20.98 -8.20 4.00
C LEU A 9 20.00 -7.54 4.98
N GLY A 10 20.24 -6.28 5.36
CA GLY A 10 19.34 -5.51 6.20
C GLY A 10 17.95 -5.38 5.58
N SER A 11 17.88 -5.10 4.28
CA SER A 11 16.63 -5.06 3.53
C SER A 11 15.91 -6.42 3.50
N ALA A 12 16.65 -7.52 3.34
CA ALA A 12 16.10 -8.88 3.36
C ALA A 12 15.51 -9.23 4.73
N ILE A 13 16.21 -8.92 5.83
CA ILE A 13 15.71 -9.13 7.19
C ILE A 13 14.41 -8.36 7.41
N VAL A 14 14.38 -7.08 7.05
CA VAL A 14 13.17 -6.26 7.20
C VAL A 14 12.04 -6.76 6.30
N ALA A 15 12.31 -7.15 5.07
CA ALA A 15 11.32 -7.68 4.15
C ALA A 15 10.67 -8.98 4.66
N LEU A 16 11.38 -9.76 5.49
CA LEU A 16 10.87 -10.99 6.12
C LEU A 16 10.12 -10.71 7.43
N THR A 17 10.60 -9.78 8.25
CA THR A 17 10.09 -9.56 9.62
C THR A 17 9.00 -8.50 9.70
N ALA A 18 9.08 -7.43 8.91
CA ALA A 18 8.12 -6.34 8.94
C ALA A 18 6.65 -6.78 8.71
N PRO A 19 6.32 -7.74 7.82
CA PRO A 19 4.94 -8.17 7.63
C PRO A 19 4.28 -8.72 8.90
N VAL A 20 5.02 -9.45 9.73
CA VAL A 20 4.52 -10.00 10.99
C VAL A 20 4.22 -8.88 11.98
N LEU A 21 5.17 -7.94 12.13
CA LEU A 21 5.02 -6.81 13.04
C LEU A 21 3.89 -5.87 12.63
N LEU A 22 3.80 -5.54 11.35
CA LEU A 22 2.76 -4.66 10.80
C LEU A 22 1.35 -5.27 10.91
N ARG A 23 1.21 -6.59 10.74
CA ARG A 23 -0.07 -7.28 10.99
C ARG A 23 -0.45 -7.25 12.45
N HIS A 24 0.50 -7.42 13.36
CA HIS A 24 0.24 -7.30 14.80
C HIS A 24 -0.21 -5.89 15.20
N LEU A 25 0.38 -4.86 14.60
CA LEU A 25 -0.07 -3.47 14.81
C LEU A 25 -1.50 -3.27 14.30
N GLY A 26 -1.83 -3.78 13.12
CA GLY A 26 -3.18 -3.78 12.60
C GLY A 26 -4.16 -4.49 13.54
N ALA A 27 -3.84 -5.68 14.04
CA ALA A 27 -4.71 -6.47 14.92
C ALA A 27 -4.98 -5.80 16.29
N ARG A 28 -4.14 -4.88 16.74
CA ARG A 28 -4.29 -4.14 18.02
C ARG A 28 -5.19 -2.91 17.95
N ALA A 29 -5.98 -2.75 16.91
CA ALA A 29 -6.86 -1.59 16.70
C ALA A 29 -6.12 -0.24 16.75
N VAL A 30 -4.89 -0.20 16.25
CA VAL A 30 -4.17 1.06 16.02
C VAL A 30 -4.85 1.82 14.88
N ASP A 31 -4.74 3.13 14.85
CA ASP A 31 -5.27 3.97 13.76
C ASP A 31 -4.95 3.38 12.38
N PRO A 32 -5.96 2.99 11.56
CA PRO A 32 -5.73 2.34 10.28
C PRO A 32 -4.94 3.22 9.31
N VAL A 33 -5.05 4.54 9.39
CA VAL A 33 -4.26 5.46 8.56
C VAL A 33 -2.79 5.36 8.92
N ALA A 34 -2.45 5.29 10.22
CA ALA A 34 -1.08 5.07 10.67
C ALA A 34 -0.52 3.73 10.17
N VAL A 35 -1.32 2.65 10.23
CA VAL A 35 -0.92 1.33 9.73
C VAL A 35 -0.70 1.35 8.22
N ILE A 36 -1.58 2.00 7.45
CA ILE A 36 -1.41 2.20 6.00
C ILE A 36 -0.08 2.90 5.69
N VAL A 37 0.21 3.99 6.38
CA VAL A 37 1.45 4.76 6.21
C VAL A 37 2.66 3.90 6.57
N CYS A 38 2.63 3.13 7.66
CA CYS A 38 3.70 2.23 8.05
C CYS A 38 3.99 1.16 6.98
N TRP A 39 2.94 0.53 6.41
CA TRP A 39 3.10 -0.41 5.30
C TRP A 39 3.75 0.23 4.07
N MET A 40 3.26 1.41 3.67
CA MET A 40 3.80 2.12 2.50
C MET A 40 5.26 2.52 2.71
N LEU A 41 5.61 3.04 3.88
CA LEU A 41 6.97 3.46 4.21
C LEU A 41 7.92 2.26 4.38
N ALA A 42 7.46 1.14 4.92
CA ALA A 42 8.26 -0.09 4.98
C ALA A 42 8.62 -0.61 3.57
N VAL A 43 7.62 -0.67 2.66
CA VAL A 43 7.85 -1.06 1.26
C VAL A 43 8.81 -0.08 0.57
N LEU A 44 8.61 1.22 0.76
CA LEU A 44 9.47 2.26 0.19
C LEU A 44 10.89 2.19 0.74
N GLY A 45 11.04 2.04 2.06
CA GLY A 45 12.33 1.92 2.73
C GLY A 45 13.14 0.73 2.23
N VAL A 46 12.53 -0.44 2.16
CA VAL A 46 13.17 -1.65 1.58
C VAL A 46 13.54 -1.41 0.12
N SER A 47 12.65 -0.82 -0.68
CA SER A 47 12.93 -0.55 -2.09
C SER A 47 14.11 0.40 -2.28
N ILE A 48 14.14 1.52 -1.54
CA ILE A 48 15.23 2.51 -1.60
C ILE A 48 16.54 1.87 -1.16
N THR A 49 16.54 1.08 -0.07
CA THR A 49 17.77 0.48 0.49
C THR A 49 18.32 -0.59 -0.45
N VAL A 50 17.47 -1.40 -1.09
CA VAL A 50 17.88 -2.36 -2.12
C VAL A 50 18.45 -1.63 -3.34
N CYS A 51 17.79 -0.59 -3.83
CA CYS A 51 18.28 0.20 -4.95
C CYS A 51 19.64 0.86 -4.61
N ALA A 52 19.79 1.40 -3.40
CA ALA A 52 21.05 1.98 -2.95
C ALA A 52 22.18 0.92 -2.87
N GLY A 53 21.90 -0.25 -2.30
CA GLY A 53 22.86 -1.36 -2.24
C GLY A 53 23.33 -1.81 -3.62
N LEU A 54 22.39 -2.00 -4.55
CA LEU A 54 22.71 -2.36 -5.93
C LEU A 54 23.43 -1.23 -6.68
N ALA A 55 23.04 0.04 -6.47
CA ALA A 55 23.73 1.18 -7.06
C ALA A 55 25.19 1.31 -6.58
N ILE A 56 25.43 1.07 -5.29
CA ILE A 56 26.80 1.03 -4.75
C ILE A 56 27.61 -0.12 -5.38
N MET A 57 27.00 -1.30 -5.58
CA MET A 57 27.67 -2.41 -6.28
C MET A 57 27.96 -2.09 -7.75
N ALA A 58 27.11 -1.32 -8.40
CA ALA A 58 27.25 -0.91 -9.79
C ALA A 58 28.35 0.14 -10.02
N MET A 59 28.87 0.79 -8.96
CA MET A 59 29.90 1.83 -9.05
C MET A 59 31.30 1.21 -8.99
N PRO A 60 32.10 1.24 -10.09
CA PRO A 60 33.45 0.77 -10.08
C PRO A 60 34.32 1.70 -9.23
N GLY A 61 35.18 1.13 -8.36
CA GLY A 61 36.23 1.86 -7.62
C GLY A 61 35.74 2.69 -6.43
N TYR A 62 34.65 2.28 -5.76
CA TYR A 62 34.20 2.92 -4.52
C TYR A 62 35.26 2.75 -3.40
N ALA A 63 36.08 3.78 -3.20
CA ALA A 63 36.86 3.98 -1.98
C ALA A 63 35.98 4.71 -0.96
N ALA A 64 35.98 4.25 0.29
CA ALA A 64 35.06 4.64 1.37
C ALA A 64 35.04 6.14 1.76
N ASP A 65 35.87 6.98 1.16
CA ASP A 65 36.17 8.32 1.66
C ASP A 65 35.55 9.48 0.86
N THR A 66 34.64 9.21 -0.10
CA THR A 66 34.05 10.28 -0.91
C THR A 66 32.54 10.46 -0.64
N PRO A 67 32.05 11.72 -0.41
CA PRO A 67 30.65 11.99 -0.18
C PRO A 67 29.80 11.59 -1.39
N PHE A 68 28.68 10.92 -1.13
CA PHE A 68 27.74 10.35 -2.12
C PHE A 68 27.34 11.31 -3.26
N VAL A 69 27.23 12.59 -2.99
CA VAL A 69 26.81 13.62 -3.96
C VAL A 69 27.85 13.88 -5.06
N TYR A 70 29.14 13.67 -4.78
CA TYR A 70 30.22 13.88 -5.75
C TYR A 70 30.34 12.74 -6.76
N LEU A 71 29.81 11.57 -6.42
CA LEU A 71 29.94 10.32 -7.19
C LEU A 71 28.98 10.22 -8.39
N VAL A 72 27.80 10.84 -8.31
CA VAL A 72 26.75 10.63 -9.32
C VAL A 72 27.02 11.34 -10.65
N GLY A 73 27.77 12.42 -10.65
CA GLY A 73 27.87 13.27 -11.86
C GLY A 73 29.12 13.11 -12.72
N ARG A 74 30.31 12.89 -12.13
CA ARG A 74 31.57 13.08 -12.87
C ARG A 74 32.47 11.84 -12.95
N ARG A 75 32.43 10.94 -12.00
CA ARG A 75 33.33 9.78 -11.94
C ARG A 75 32.82 8.51 -12.62
N TRP A 76 31.54 8.43 -12.89
CA TRP A 76 30.98 7.26 -13.57
C TRP A 76 31.54 7.10 -14.99
N TRP A 77 31.68 8.22 -15.72
CA TRP A 77 32.17 8.23 -17.10
C TRP A 77 33.69 8.01 -17.20
N SER A 78 34.50 8.57 -16.28
CA SER A 78 35.95 8.38 -16.29
C SER A 78 36.37 6.99 -15.80
N ALA A 79 35.65 6.41 -14.83
CA ALA A 79 35.93 5.06 -14.33
C ALA A 79 35.61 3.96 -15.35
N VAL A 80 34.72 4.23 -16.32
CA VAL A 80 34.47 3.33 -17.44
C VAL A 80 35.64 3.28 -18.44
N GLN A 81 36.48 4.31 -18.49
CA GLN A 81 37.58 4.40 -19.46
C GLN A 81 38.93 3.89 -18.98
N ASP A 82 39.21 3.86 -17.65
CA ASP A 82 40.63 3.78 -17.16
C ASP A 82 41.02 2.47 -16.44
N ALA A 83 40.28 1.37 -16.46
CA ALA A 83 40.55 0.21 -15.61
C ALA A 83 40.98 -1.08 -16.32
N PRO A 84 42.27 -1.51 -16.22
CA PRO A 84 42.72 -2.80 -16.77
C PRO A 84 42.47 -4.05 -15.89
N HIS A 85 42.02 -3.93 -14.65
CA HIS A 85 41.67 -5.09 -13.79
C HIS A 85 40.15 -5.43 -13.77
N PHE A 86 39.53 -5.28 -14.86
CA PHE A 86 38.11 -5.04 -15.11
C PHE A 86 37.22 -6.30 -15.07
N ALA A 87 37.71 -7.52 -15.20
CA ALA A 87 36.81 -8.65 -15.54
C ALA A 87 35.95 -9.16 -14.38
N ALA A 88 36.46 -9.35 -13.17
CA ALA A 88 35.67 -9.92 -12.06
C ALA A 88 34.87 -8.87 -11.27
N TYR A 89 35.43 -7.66 -11.08
CA TYR A 89 34.74 -6.52 -10.48
C TYR A 89 33.58 -6.06 -11.38
N ASN A 90 33.74 -6.15 -12.67
CA ASN A 90 32.75 -5.80 -13.68
C ASN A 90 31.55 -6.73 -13.69
N ALA A 91 31.74 -8.04 -13.51
CA ALA A 91 30.62 -8.97 -13.54
C ALA A 91 29.55 -8.65 -12.48
N ALA A 92 29.98 -8.33 -11.22
CA ALA A 92 29.07 -7.95 -10.15
C ALA A 92 28.40 -6.58 -10.39
N ALA A 93 29.17 -5.61 -10.90
CA ALA A 93 28.66 -4.28 -11.22
C ALA A 93 27.65 -4.34 -12.38
N TRP A 94 27.98 -5.05 -13.46
CA TRP A 94 27.05 -5.26 -14.57
C TRP A 94 25.82 -6.05 -14.16
N ALA A 95 25.95 -7.08 -13.32
CA ALA A 95 24.84 -7.81 -12.76
C ALA A 95 23.91 -6.88 -11.96
N ALA A 96 24.45 -5.99 -11.12
CA ALA A 96 23.67 -5.02 -10.37
C ALA A 96 22.91 -4.04 -11.29
N VAL A 97 23.57 -3.52 -12.34
CA VAL A 97 22.93 -2.66 -13.35
C VAL A 97 21.79 -3.40 -14.06
N VAL A 98 22.03 -4.64 -14.50
CA VAL A 98 21.02 -5.46 -15.18
C VAL A 98 19.83 -5.74 -14.26
N VAL A 99 20.09 -6.08 -12.99
CA VAL A 99 19.03 -6.32 -12.00
C VAL A 99 18.20 -5.05 -11.76
N LEU A 100 18.83 -3.88 -11.59
CA LEU A 100 18.15 -2.60 -11.42
C LEU A 100 17.30 -2.26 -12.65
N ALA A 101 17.87 -2.38 -13.84
CA ALA A 101 17.17 -2.11 -15.09
C ALA A 101 15.98 -3.07 -15.28
N ALA A 102 16.18 -4.37 -15.08
CA ALA A 102 15.12 -5.37 -15.17
C ALA A 102 14.02 -5.15 -14.14
N ALA A 103 14.36 -4.81 -12.88
CA ALA A 103 13.41 -4.49 -11.83
C ALA A 103 12.58 -3.23 -12.18
N GLY A 104 13.26 -2.17 -12.66
CA GLY A 104 12.59 -0.94 -13.09
C GLY A 104 11.66 -1.15 -14.28
N LEU A 105 12.12 -1.86 -15.33
CA LEU A 105 11.32 -2.21 -16.50
C LEU A 105 10.11 -3.08 -16.12
N ARG A 106 10.31 -4.08 -15.26
CA ARG A 106 9.22 -4.94 -14.76
C ARG A 106 8.19 -4.14 -14.00
N LEU A 107 8.61 -3.26 -13.08
CA LEU A 107 7.72 -2.41 -12.32
C LEU A 107 6.92 -1.47 -13.25
N ALA A 108 7.60 -0.81 -14.18
CA ALA A 108 6.96 0.07 -15.16
C ALA A 108 5.96 -0.69 -16.04
N TRP A 109 6.33 -1.86 -16.55
CA TRP A 109 5.46 -2.70 -17.38
C TRP A 109 4.20 -3.14 -16.61
N VAL A 110 4.37 -3.64 -15.38
CA VAL A 110 3.24 -4.03 -14.51
C VAL A 110 2.36 -2.82 -14.22
N ALA A 111 2.93 -1.67 -13.85
CA ALA A 111 2.19 -0.45 -13.55
C ALA A 111 1.36 0.04 -14.76
N VAL A 112 1.96 0.06 -15.94
CA VAL A 112 1.27 0.45 -17.18
C VAL A 112 0.16 -0.54 -17.54
N ARG A 113 0.45 -1.84 -17.49
CA ARG A 113 -0.54 -2.90 -17.80
C ARG A 113 -1.74 -2.84 -16.84
N HIS A 114 -1.49 -2.81 -15.52
CA HIS A 114 -2.54 -2.71 -14.51
C HIS A 114 -3.32 -1.39 -14.62
N GLY A 115 -2.61 -0.28 -14.84
CA GLY A 115 -3.23 1.03 -15.02
C GLY A 115 -4.15 1.08 -16.25
N ARG A 116 -3.72 0.51 -17.38
CA ARG A 116 -4.53 0.41 -18.60
C ARG A 116 -5.76 -0.49 -18.40
N ALA A 117 -5.57 -1.68 -17.82
CA ALA A 117 -6.66 -2.62 -17.56
C ALA A 117 -7.72 -2.02 -16.63
N ARG A 118 -7.30 -1.36 -15.53
CA ARG A 118 -8.23 -0.68 -14.61
C ARG A 118 -8.97 0.47 -15.28
N ARG A 119 -8.29 1.29 -16.09
CA ARG A 119 -8.94 2.41 -16.80
C ARG A 119 -9.95 1.92 -17.83
N ALA A 120 -9.65 0.84 -18.55
CA ALA A 120 -10.58 0.22 -19.47
C ALA A 120 -11.80 -0.30 -18.72
N LEU A 121 -11.60 -1.11 -17.68
CA LEU A 121 -12.67 -1.67 -16.87
C LEU A 121 -13.59 -0.60 -16.25
N VAL A 122 -13.02 0.51 -15.73
CA VAL A 122 -13.79 1.61 -15.15
C VAL A 122 -14.59 2.32 -16.23
N ARG A 123 -14.02 2.58 -17.41
CA ARG A 123 -14.72 3.21 -18.55
C ARG A 123 -15.88 2.35 -19.02
N ASP A 124 -15.61 1.09 -19.35
CA ASP A 124 -16.62 0.16 -19.86
C ASP A 124 -17.78 -0.01 -18.89
N ARG A 125 -17.48 -0.14 -17.59
CA ARG A 125 -18.52 -0.21 -16.54
C ARG A 125 -19.30 1.09 -16.40
N LEU A 126 -18.63 2.24 -16.41
CA LEU A 126 -19.32 3.54 -16.29
C LEU A 126 -20.22 3.81 -17.48
N ASP A 127 -19.81 3.49 -18.70
CA ASP A 127 -20.61 3.72 -19.89
C ASP A 127 -21.88 2.87 -19.88
N VAL A 128 -21.76 1.58 -19.54
CA VAL A 128 -22.94 0.70 -19.39
C VAL A 128 -23.85 1.17 -18.25
N LEU A 129 -23.31 1.52 -17.09
CA LEU A 129 -24.10 1.93 -15.93
C LEU A 129 -24.80 3.27 -16.16
N ARG A 130 -24.19 4.19 -16.90
CA ARG A 130 -24.82 5.47 -17.28
C ARG A 130 -26.01 5.30 -18.22
N MET A 131 -26.00 4.27 -19.06
CA MET A 131 -27.14 3.97 -19.96
C MET A 131 -28.36 3.48 -19.20
N VAL A 132 -28.19 2.79 -18.07
CA VAL A 132 -29.29 2.17 -17.31
C VAL A 132 -29.58 2.86 -15.98
N GLY A 133 -28.77 3.83 -15.57
CA GLY A 133 -28.85 4.49 -14.29
C GLY A 133 -29.25 5.95 -14.38
N THR A 134 -29.74 6.49 -13.26
CA THR A 134 -30.03 7.92 -13.11
C THR A 134 -28.97 8.59 -12.23
N THR A 135 -28.32 9.60 -12.78
CA THR A 135 -27.29 10.36 -12.04
C THR A 135 -27.96 11.44 -11.18
N VAL A 136 -27.69 11.38 -9.87
CA VAL A 136 -28.13 12.42 -8.93
C VAL A 136 -26.90 13.20 -8.49
N PRO A 137 -26.82 14.51 -8.77
CA PRO A 137 -25.72 15.35 -8.32
C PRO A 137 -25.75 15.48 -6.79
N CYS A 138 -24.57 15.53 -6.17
CA CYS A 138 -24.48 15.81 -4.75
C CYS A 138 -24.73 17.31 -4.49
N ARG A 139 -25.69 17.64 -3.60
CA ARG A 139 -26.04 19.04 -3.25
C ARG A 139 -24.89 19.82 -2.61
N GLU A 140 -23.93 19.12 -2.00
CA GLU A 140 -22.79 19.71 -1.29
C GLU A 140 -21.48 19.69 -2.12
N GLY A 141 -21.57 19.57 -3.45
CA GLY A 141 -20.38 19.57 -4.32
C GLY A 141 -19.52 18.28 -4.23
N GLY A 142 -20.07 17.23 -3.60
CA GLY A 142 -19.42 15.92 -3.50
C GLY A 142 -19.52 15.10 -4.80
N PRO A 143 -19.01 13.86 -4.81
CA PRO A 143 -19.09 12.97 -5.96
C PRO A 143 -20.55 12.65 -6.29
N PRO A 144 -20.94 12.64 -7.59
CA PRO A 144 -22.29 12.29 -8.02
C PRO A 144 -22.60 10.84 -7.67
N THR A 145 -23.88 10.57 -7.37
CA THR A 145 -24.40 9.21 -7.11
C THR A 145 -25.21 8.75 -8.31
N LEU A 146 -24.84 7.58 -8.86
CA LEU A 146 -25.53 6.93 -9.95
C LEU A 146 -26.43 5.82 -9.40
N TRP A 147 -27.72 5.98 -9.52
CA TRP A 147 -28.73 5.00 -9.13
C TRP A 147 -29.03 4.05 -10.29
N VAL A 148 -28.89 2.75 -10.03
CA VAL A 148 -29.04 1.71 -11.03
C VAL A 148 -30.16 0.76 -10.63
N ARG A 149 -31.04 0.44 -11.58
CA ARG A 149 -32.09 -0.55 -11.39
C ARG A 149 -31.49 -1.95 -11.32
N SER A 150 -31.49 -2.55 -10.13
CA SER A 150 -31.06 -3.92 -9.88
C SER A 150 -31.69 -4.44 -8.60
N GLU A 151 -32.10 -5.71 -8.61
CA GLU A 151 -32.68 -6.39 -7.43
C GLU A 151 -31.60 -6.66 -6.36
N ARG A 152 -30.33 -6.84 -6.79
CA ARG A 152 -29.22 -7.07 -5.86
C ARG A 152 -28.82 -5.78 -5.18
N GLY A 153 -28.69 -5.83 -3.85
CA GLY A 153 -28.19 -4.70 -3.05
C GLY A 153 -26.68 -4.54 -3.22
N LEU A 154 -26.26 -3.50 -3.93
CA LEU A 154 -24.85 -3.18 -4.17
C LEU A 154 -24.62 -1.68 -4.04
N ALA A 155 -23.49 -1.32 -3.43
CA ALA A 155 -22.91 0.02 -3.52
C ALA A 155 -21.40 -0.11 -3.77
N PHE A 156 -20.83 0.78 -4.55
CA PHE A 156 -19.39 0.87 -4.76
C PHE A 156 -19.02 2.21 -5.38
N SER A 157 -17.77 2.61 -5.14
CA SER A 157 -17.21 3.82 -5.71
C SER A 157 -16.33 3.52 -6.92
N LEU A 158 -16.48 4.30 -7.98
CA LEU A 158 -15.66 4.27 -9.17
C LEU A 158 -14.75 5.49 -9.20
N ALA A 159 -13.46 5.24 -9.30
CA ALA A 159 -12.46 6.28 -9.41
C ALA A 159 -12.58 7.01 -10.76
N GLY A 160 -12.60 8.34 -10.72
CA GLY A 160 -12.70 9.20 -11.91
C GLY A 160 -12.43 10.65 -11.57
N ARG A 161 -12.64 11.54 -12.56
CA ARG A 161 -12.62 13.00 -12.38
C ARG A 161 -13.90 13.59 -13.01
N PRO A 162 -14.98 13.77 -12.21
CA PRO A 162 -15.14 13.40 -10.80
C PRO A 162 -15.29 11.88 -10.60
N GLY A 163 -14.99 11.39 -9.37
CA GLY A 163 -15.34 10.03 -8.97
C GLY A 163 -16.87 9.87 -8.89
N THR A 164 -17.39 8.66 -9.06
CA THR A 164 -18.82 8.39 -9.05
C THR A 164 -19.13 7.27 -8.05
N ILE A 165 -20.19 7.44 -7.26
CA ILE A 165 -20.71 6.39 -6.39
C ILE A 165 -21.87 5.72 -7.12
N VAL A 166 -21.85 4.39 -7.19
CA VAL A 166 -22.93 3.60 -7.79
C VAL A 166 -23.70 2.92 -6.68
N VAL A 167 -25.05 3.02 -6.73
CA VAL A 167 -25.95 2.41 -5.76
C VAL A 167 -27.10 1.77 -6.51
N THR A 168 -27.57 0.62 -6.04
CA THR A 168 -28.70 -0.09 -6.65
C THR A 168 -29.99 0.09 -5.87
N ASP A 169 -31.13 -0.03 -6.58
CA ASP A 169 -32.46 -0.02 -5.96
C ASP A 169 -32.64 -1.18 -4.96
N GLY A 170 -32.00 -2.32 -5.20
CA GLY A 170 -31.99 -3.45 -4.28
C GLY A 170 -31.45 -3.07 -2.90
N LEU A 171 -30.34 -2.32 -2.86
CA LEU A 171 -29.79 -1.83 -1.59
C LEU A 171 -30.75 -0.89 -0.88
N ARG A 172 -31.45 -0.03 -1.63
CA ARG A 172 -32.45 0.90 -1.09
C ARG A 172 -33.63 0.20 -0.47
N ARG A 173 -33.98 -1.01 -0.96
CA ARG A 173 -35.07 -1.83 -0.37
C ARG A 173 -34.60 -2.61 0.87
N GLN A 174 -33.33 -2.91 0.98
CA GLN A 174 -32.75 -3.71 2.07
C GLN A 174 -32.40 -2.86 3.29
N LEU A 175 -31.97 -1.62 3.09
CA LEU A 175 -31.46 -0.77 4.15
C LEU A 175 -32.45 0.34 4.53
N SER A 176 -32.40 0.74 5.81
CA SER A 176 -33.04 1.97 6.28
C SER A 176 -32.41 3.22 5.62
N PRO A 177 -33.08 4.38 5.64
CA PRO A 177 -32.51 5.63 5.16
C PRO A 177 -31.14 5.96 5.80
N ASP A 178 -30.99 5.72 7.11
CA ASP A 178 -29.74 5.93 7.85
C ASP A 178 -28.66 4.92 7.41
N GLY A 179 -29.03 3.67 7.15
CA GLY A 179 -28.15 2.65 6.60
C GLY A 179 -27.62 3.04 5.22
N ILE A 180 -28.48 3.57 4.34
CA ILE A 180 -28.08 4.09 3.03
C ILE A 180 -27.13 5.29 3.19
N ALA A 181 -27.43 6.22 4.09
CA ALA A 181 -26.56 7.35 4.38
C ALA A 181 -25.18 6.89 4.85
N ALA A 182 -25.10 5.87 5.71
CA ALA A 182 -23.87 5.27 6.19
C ALA A 182 -23.06 4.61 5.06
N VAL A 183 -23.71 3.84 4.17
CA VAL A 183 -23.04 3.24 3.00
C VAL A 183 -22.53 4.31 2.05
N LEU A 184 -23.31 5.34 1.76
CA LEU A 184 -22.86 6.46 0.92
C LEU A 184 -21.69 7.21 1.54
N ALA A 185 -21.67 7.36 2.87
CA ALA A 185 -20.56 7.97 3.58
C ALA A 185 -19.28 7.13 3.48
N HIS A 186 -19.40 5.80 3.57
CA HIS A 186 -18.31 4.84 3.37
C HIS A 186 -17.73 4.96 1.94
N GLU A 187 -18.57 4.95 0.90
CA GLU A 187 -18.12 5.11 -0.49
C GLU A 187 -17.48 6.48 -0.76
N ARG A 188 -18.00 7.55 -0.13
CA ARG A 188 -17.38 8.87 -0.18
C ARG A 188 -15.99 8.88 0.48
N ALA A 189 -15.82 8.12 1.56
CA ALA A 189 -14.52 7.99 2.23
C ALA A 189 -13.49 7.32 1.32
N HIS A 190 -13.87 6.29 0.56
CA HIS A 190 -12.98 5.68 -0.43
C HIS A 190 -12.52 6.65 -1.51
N LEU A 191 -13.40 7.51 -2.01
CA LEU A 191 -13.05 8.51 -3.01
C LEU A 191 -12.17 9.61 -2.43
N ARG A 192 -12.52 10.16 -1.26
CA ARG A 192 -11.76 11.21 -0.57
C ARG A 192 -10.37 10.74 -0.15
N GLY A 193 -10.28 9.55 0.44
CA GLY A 193 -9.01 8.92 0.86
C GLY A 193 -8.18 8.38 -0.31
N ARG A 194 -8.69 8.46 -1.55
CA ARG A 194 -8.04 7.87 -2.74
C ARG A 194 -7.62 6.42 -2.53
N HIS A 195 -8.42 5.66 -1.80
CA HIS A 195 -8.13 4.28 -1.41
C HIS A 195 -7.82 3.39 -2.63
N HIS A 196 -8.46 3.66 -3.77
CA HIS A 196 -8.18 3.02 -5.04
C HIS A 196 -6.73 3.19 -5.54
N MET A 197 -6.05 4.30 -5.18
CA MET A 197 -4.63 4.50 -5.53
C MET A 197 -3.71 3.69 -4.62
N ILE A 198 -4.02 3.65 -3.32
CA ILE A 198 -3.26 2.87 -2.33
C ILE A 198 -3.31 1.39 -2.68
N THR A 199 -4.51 0.85 -2.92
CA THR A 199 -4.70 -0.56 -3.28
C THR A 199 -4.09 -0.90 -4.64
N ALA A 200 -4.17 0.01 -5.63
CA ALA A 200 -3.55 -0.18 -6.94
C ALA A 200 -2.03 -0.21 -6.85
N TRP A 201 -1.44 0.70 -6.07
CA TRP A 201 0.00 0.72 -5.85
C TRP A 201 0.48 -0.57 -5.18
N ALA A 202 -0.19 -1.01 -4.11
CA ALA A 202 0.14 -2.25 -3.41
C ALA A 202 0.04 -3.49 -4.32
N GLU A 203 -0.97 -3.53 -5.18
CA GLU A 203 -1.16 -4.59 -6.16
C GLU A 203 -0.04 -4.62 -7.21
N VAL A 204 0.33 -3.44 -7.75
CA VAL A 204 1.45 -3.33 -8.71
C VAL A 204 2.76 -3.83 -8.10
N VAL A 205 3.08 -3.43 -6.88
CA VAL A 205 4.31 -3.85 -6.18
C VAL A 205 4.29 -5.36 -5.91
N SER A 206 3.16 -5.89 -5.44
CA SER A 206 2.98 -7.32 -5.16
C SER A 206 3.12 -8.18 -6.41
N VAL A 207 2.56 -7.75 -7.54
CA VAL A 207 2.65 -8.47 -8.83
C VAL A 207 4.03 -8.31 -9.47
N ALA A 208 4.65 -7.14 -9.33
CA ALA A 208 6.00 -6.92 -9.85
C ALA A 208 7.04 -7.78 -9.12
N PHE A 209 6.92 -7.94 -7.80
CA PHE A 209 7.91 -8.63 -6.98
C PHE A 209 7.27 -9.65 -6.01
N PRO A 210 6.64 -10.72 -6.51
CA PRO A 210 5.88 -11.68 -5.70
C PRO A 210 6.76 -12.52 -4.75
N PHE A 211 8.06 -12.58 -5.02
CA PHE A 211 9.04 -13.27 -4.19
C PHE A 211 9.45 -12.49 -2.94
N VAL A 212 9.18 -11.17 -2.88
CA VAL A 212 9.45 -10.35 -1.69
C VAL A 212 8.25 -10.45 -0.75
N VAL A 213 8.45 -11.07 0.41
CA VAL A 213 7.38 -11.37 1.38
C VAL A 213 6.62 -10.12 1.81
N LEU A 214 7.33 -9.01 2.09
CA LEU A 214 6.74 -7.73 2.44
C LEU A 214 5.81 -7.21 1.33
N PHE A 215 6.25 -7.26 0.08
CA PHE A 215 5.49 -6.72 -1.05
C PHE A 215 4.24 -7.55 -1.34
N ARG A 216 4.37 -8.88 -1.28
CA ARG A 216 3.23 -9.78 -1.41
C ARG A 216 2.21 -9.59 -0.30
N ALA A 217 2.66 -9.38 0.93
CA ALA A 217 1.80 -9.19 2.09
C ALA A 217 1.13 -7.81 2.13
N ALA A 218 1.70 -6.79 1.49
CA ALA A 218 1.20 -5.42 1.52
C ALA A 218 -0.19 -5.29 0.86
N SER A 219 -0.44 -5.97 -0.27
CA SER A 219 -1.70 -5.83 -1.01
C SER A 219 -2.94 -6.24 -0.18
N PRO A 220 -3.03 -7.44 0.39
CA PRO A 220 -4.18 -7.82 1.22
C PRO A 220 -4.27 -6.99 2.50
N ALA A 221 -3.14 -6.68 3.15
CA ALA A 221 -3.14 -5.89 4.38
C ALA A 221 -3.64 -4.46 4.15
N LEU A 222 -3.19 -3.79 3.09
CA LEU A 222 -3.65 -2.45 2.77
C LEU A 222 -5.12 -2.41 2.34
N ARG A 223 -5.62 -3.43 1.65
CA ARG A 223 -7.06 -3.54 1.35
C ARG A 223 -7.90 -3.59 2.62
N GLU A 224 -7.49 -4.41 3.59
CA GLU A 224 -8.17 -4.50 4.88
C GLU A 224 -8.16 -3.16 5.63
N GLN A 225 -7.00 -2.49 5.71
CA GLN A 225 -6.87 -1.23 6.43
C GLN A 225 -7.64 -0.07 5.79
N VAL A 226 -7.76 -0.02 4.46
CA VAL A 226 -8.55 1.02 3.79
C VAL A 226 -10.06 0.82 4.00
N GLU A 227 -10.53 -0.44 4.13
CA GLU A 227 -11.93 -0.71 4.50
C GLU A 227 -12.22 -0.19 5.93
N ILE A 228 -11.33 -0.50 6.89
CA ILE A 228 -11.47 -0.02 8.27
C ILE A 228 -11.43 1.51 8.33
N ALA A 229 -10.52 2.15 7.57
CA ALA A 229 -10.44 3.60 7.50
C ALA A 229 -11.73 4.23 6.94
N ALA A 230 -12.33 3.61 5.92
CA ALA A 230 -13.60 4.05 5.35
C ALA A 230 -14.76 3.88 6.33
N ASP A 231 -14.79 2.77 7.09
CA ASP A 231 -15.79 2.55 8.13
C ASP A 231 -15.72 3.59 9.24
N ILE A 232 -14.52 3.89 9.74
CA ILE A 232 -14.34 4.92 10.77
C ILE A 232 -14.80 6.29 10.25
N ALA A 233 -14.49 6.62 8.99
CA ALA A 233 -14.92 7.86 8.38
C ALA A 233 -16.45 7.92 8.19
N ALA A 234 -17.09 6.81 7.82
CA ALA A 234 -18.54 6.70 7.69
C ALA A 234 -19.23 6.80 9.06
N ALA A 235 -18.72 6.10 10.07
CA ALA A 235 -19.26 6.15 11.42
C ALA A 235 -19.25 7.56 12.04
N ARG A 236 -18.26 8.38 11.68
CA ARG A 236 -18.20 9.80 12.11
C ARG A 236 -19.30 10.67 11.53
N SER A 237 -19.73 10.39 10.31
CA SER A 237 -20.71 11.23 9.61
C SER A 237 -22.16 10.73 9.73
N SER A 238 -22.36 9.42 9.83
CA SER A 238 -23.68 8.79 9.80
C SER A 238 -24.08 8.08 11.10
N GLY A 239 -23.17 8.08 12.07
CA GLY A 239 -23.36 7.34 13.31
C GLY A 239 -22.93 5.87 13.21
N ARG A 240 -22.45 5.35 14.33
CA ARG A 240 -21.87 4.01 14.44
C ARG A 240 -22.93 2.91 14.30
N GLU A 241 -24.08 3.09 14.90
CA GLU A 241 -25.15 2.11 14.87
C GLU A 241 -25.76 1.94 13.48
N ALA A 242 -25.93 3.04 12.73
CA ALA A 242 -26.42 3.00 11.36
C ALA A 242 -25.47 2.19 10.44
N LEU A 243 -24.14 2.43 10.59
CA LEU A 243 -23.13 1.68 9.83
C LEU A 243 -23.11 0.21 10.25
N ARG A 244 -23.18 -0.09 11.56
CA ARG A 244 -23.21 -1.46 12.07
C ARG A 244 -24.40 -2.24 11.55
N ALA A 245 -25.59 -1.65 11.60
CA ALA A 245 -26.81 -2.25 11.06
C ALA A 245 -26.67 -2.52 9.55
N ALA A 246 -26.20 -1.52 8.78
CA ALA A 246 -25.99 -1.68 7.35
C ALA A 246 -25.00 -2.79 7.01
N LEU A 247 -23.90 -2.93 7.76
CA LEU A 247 -22.93 -4.01 7.57
C LEU A 247 -23.52 -5.40 7.82
N LEU A 248 -24.39 -5.54 8.83
CA LEU A 248 -25.03 -6.81 9.15
C LEU A 248 -26.09 -7.17 8.11
N ASP A 249 -26.89 -6.20 7.65
CA ASP A 249 -27.94 -6.41 6.67
C ASP A 249 -27.37 -6.81 5.29
N VAL A 250 -26.27 -6.16 4.85
CA VAL A 250 -25.61 -6.48 3.57
C VAL A 250 -24.98 -7.87 3.59
N THR A 251 -24.42 -8.32 4.73
CA THR A 251 -23.80 -9.66 4.84
C THR A 251 -24.81 -10.80 4.94
N GLY A 252 -26.04 -10.54 5.36
CA GLY A 252 -27.12 -11.54 5.47
C GLY A 252 -27.71 -12.00 4.14
N SER A 253 -27.51 -11.28 3.05
CA SER A 253 -28.18 -11.49 1.77
C SER A 253 -27.32 -12.21 0.72
N GLY A 254 -27.23 -13.55 0.80
CA GLY A 254 -27.04 -14.37 -0.41
C GLY A 254 -25.65 -14.57 -0.99
N THR A 255 -24.62 -14.72 -0.16
CA THR A 255 -23.25 -15.09 -0.61
C THR A 255 -23.00 -16.61 -0.52
N PRO A 256 -22.24 -17.25 -1.46
CA PRO A 256 -21.87 -18.68 -1.38
C PRO A 256 -21.07 -18.99 -0.11
N GLU A 257 -21.25 -20.19 0.48
CA GLU A 257 -20.70 -20.59 1.81
C GLU A 257 -19.21 -20.33 2.02
N VAL A 258 -18.36 -20.56 1.02
CA VAL A 258 -16.91 -20.36 1.14
C VAL A 258 -16.54 -18.86 1.13
N ALA A 259 -17.23 -18.06 0.32
CA ALA A 259 -17.09 -16.60 0.33
C ALA A 259 -17.66 -15.97 1.61
N LEU A 260 -18.65 -16.65 2.24
CA LEU A 260 -19.28 -16.23 3.48
C LEU A 260 -18.33 -16.31 4.69
N ALA A 261 -17.47 -17.30 4.77
CA ALA A 261 -16.50 -17.42 5.88
C ALA A 261 -15.48 -16.29 5.86
N MET A 262 -14.87 -16.04 4.71
CA MET A 262 -13.90 -14.92 4.54
C MET A 262 -14.58 -13.55 4.70
N ALA A 263 -15.82 -13.38 4.23
CA ALA A 263 -16.60 -12.16 4.42
C ALA A 263 -16.98 -11.95 5.90
N ARG A 264 -17.32 -13.01 6.61
CA ARG A 264 -17.64 -12.96 8.06
C ARG A 264 -16.44 -12.54 8.89
N ASP A 265 -15.24 -13.08 8.62
CA ASP A 265 -14.01 -12.70 9.33
C ASP A 265 -13.66 -11.23 9.08
N ALA A 266 -13.77 -10.78 7.83
CA ALA A 266 -13.56 -9.38 7.47
C ALA A 266 -14.57 -8.44 8.15
N VAL A 267 -15.87 -8.83 8.18
CA VAL A 267 -16.91 -8.04 8.86
C VAL A 267 -16.73 -8.08 10.37
N ALA A 268 -16.38 -9.22 10.97
CA ALA A 268 -16.11 -9.33 12.39
C ALA A 268 -14.96 -8.40 12.83
N LEU A 269 -13.90 -8.31 12.03
CA LEU A 269 -12.81 -7.39 12.27
C LEU A 269 -13.27 -5.93 12.18
N ARG A 270 -14.03 -5.55 11.15
CA ARG A 270 -14.60 -4.20 10.97
C ARG A 270 -15.50 -3.81 12.16
N LEU A 271 -16.39 -4.72 12.59
CA LEU A 271 -17.26 -4.52 13.76
C LEU A 271 -16.46 -4.38 15.06
N ARG A 272 -15.40 -5.15 15.23
CA ARG A 272 -14.49 -5.03 16.38
C ARG A 272 -13.80 -3.66 16.42
N TYR A 273 -13.31 -3.18 15.28
CA TYR A 273 -12.73 -1.83 15.19
C TYR A 273 -13.76 -0.75 15.54
N LEU A 274 -14.98 -0.85 15.00
CA LEU A 274 -16.07 0.07 15.33
C LEU A 274 -16.44 0.03 16.84
N ALA A 275 -16.29 -1.11 17.52
CA ALA A 275 -16.57 -1.21 18.95
C ALA A 275 -15.47 -0.60 19.83
N VAL A 276 -14.20 -0.76 19.43
CA VAL A 276 -13.04 -0.32 20.24
C VAL A 276 -12.70 1.15 20.05
N VAL A 277 -12.86 1.69 18.83
CA VAL A 277 -12.56 3.09 18.55
C VAL A 277 -13.70 3.98 19.06
N ALA A 278 -13.70 4.25 20.37
CA ALA A 278 -14.72 5.09 21.02
C ALA A 278 -14.65 6.55 20.57
N GLU A 279 -13.45 7.10 20.43
CA GLU A 279 -13.22 8.44 19.90
C GLU A 279 -12.21 8.40 18.75
N PRO A 280 -12.47 9.18 17.67
CA PRO A 280 -11.50 9.29 16.59
C PRO A 280 -10.22 9.94 17.13
N PRO A 281 -9.04 9.39 16.79
CA PRO A 281 -7.79 10.03 17.16
C PRO A 281 -7.75 11.45 16.60
N SER A 282 -7.23 12.39 17.38
CA SER A 282 -7.03 13.77 16.91
C SER A 282 -6.09 13.76 15.68
N LEU A 283 -6.27 14.72 14.77
CA LEU A 283 -5.38 14.86 13.61
C LEU A 283 -3.89 14.92 14.01
N LEU A 284 -3.59 15.62 15.11
CA LEU A 284 -2.24 15.69 15.69
C LEU A 284 -1.77 14.33 16.20
N GLY A 285 -2.64 13.57 16.88
CA GLY A 285 -2.32 12.21 17.34
C GLY A 285 -2.06 11.23 16.18
N THR A 286 -2.86 11.31 15.14
CA THR A 286 -2.65 10.51 13.90
C THR A 286 -1.35 10.89 13.21
N LEU A 287 -1.07 12.18 13.00
CA LEU A 287 0.16 12.67 12.38
C LEU A 287 1.41 12.31 13.20
N SER A 288 1.34 12.43 14.54
CA SER A 288 2.44 12.01 15.43
C SER A 288 2.71 10.51 15.31
N ARG A 289 1.68 9.67 15.39
CA ARG A 289 1.82 8.20 15.25
C ARG A 289 2.29 7.80 13.86
N CYS A 290 1.73 8.39 12.80
CA CYS A 290 2.17 8.16 11.43
C CYS A 290 3.63 8.60 11.24
N GLY A 291 4.01 9.76 11.79
CA GLY A 291 5.38 10.28 11.68
C GLY A 291 6.38 9.38 12.39
N THR A 292 6.16 9.08 13.66
CA THR A 292 7.13 8.30 14.46
C THR A 292 7.24 6.85 13.99
N LEU A 293 6.12 6.13 13.85
CA LEU A 293 6.12 4.73 13.41
C LEU A 293 6.54 4.61 11.95
N GLY A 294 6.06 5.50 11.09
CA GLY A 294 6.38 5.48 9.67
C GLY A 294 7.85 5.73 9.39
N VAL A 295 8.45 6.73 10.04
CA VAL A 295 9.91 6.98 9.96
C VAL A 295 10.69 5.79 10.47
N LEU A 296 10.29 5.20 11.61
CA LEU A 296 10.93 4.00 12.14
C LEU A 296 10.95 2.89 11.08
N PHE A 297 9.82 2.57 10.45
CA PHE A 297 9.78 1.55 9.40
C PHE A 297 10.56 1.91 8.15
N ALA A 298 10.60 3.18 7.76
CA ALA A 298 11.38 3.63 6.60
C ALA A 298 12.90 3.50 6.82
N VAL A 299 13.38 3.78 8.04
CA VAL A 299 14.83 3.72 8.35
C VAL A 299 15.29 2.36 8.89
N THR A 300 14.38 1.45 9.25
CA THR A 300 14.72 0.12 9.78
C THR A 300 15.71 -0.66 8.89
N PRO A 301 15.61 -0.69 7.55
CA PRO A 301 16.58 -1.36 6.71
C PRO A 301 17.99 -0.77 6.81
N LEU A 302 18.08 0.56 6.95
CA LEU A 302 19.37 1.26 7.14
C LEU A 302 19.97 0.95 8.52
N LEU A 303 19.14 0.95 9.57
CA LEU A 303 19.57 0.58 10.91
C LEU A 303 20.04 -0.88 10.98
N ALA A 304 19.31 -1.80 10.34
CA ALA A 304 19.73 -3.20 10.24
C ALA A 304 21.08 -3.34 9.53
N ALA A 305 21.28 -2.61 8.43
CA ALA A 305 22.58 -2.57 7.73
C ALA A 305 23.70 -2.01 8.61
N ALA A 306 23.43 -0.93 9.36
CA ALA A 306 24.43 -0.33 10.27
C ALA A 306 24.82 -1.28 11.40
N VAL A 307 23.87 -2.00 11.99
CA VAL A 307 24.12 -3.03 13.01
C VAL A 307 24.97 -4.17 12.42
N LEU A 308 24.64 -4.67 11.23
CA LEU A 308 25.43 -5.71 10.57
C LEU A 308 26.87 -5.27 10.31
N LEU A 309 27.08 -4.03 9.86
CA LEU A 309 28.43 -3.47 9.65
C LEU A 309 29.22 -3.38 10.97
N ARG A 310 28.57 -2.96 12.06
CA ARG A 310 29.22 -2.91 13.38
C ARG A 310 29.60 -4.29 13.88
N VAL A 311 28.71 -5.27 13.78
CA VAL A 311 28.97 -6.65 14.21
C VAL A 311 30.11 -7.27 13.39
N THR A 312 30.08 -7.11 12.07
CA THR A 312 31.15 -7.66 11.20
C THR A 312 32.49 -7.01 11.46
N SER A 313 32.57 -5.69 11.71
CA SER A 313 33.78 -5.01 12.06
C SER A 313 34.35 -5.45 13.43
N ALA A 314 33.46 -5.61 14.43
CA ALA A 314 33.87 -6.09 15.75
C ALA A 314 34.39 -7.55 15.72
N LEU A 315 33.76 -8.41 14.93
CA LEU A 315 34.25 -9.78 14.74
C LEU A 315 35.59 -9.83 14.02
N ALA A 316 35.79 -8.98 13.00
CA ALA A 316 37.07 -8.89 12.28
C ALA A 316 38.25 -8.38 13.16
N THR A 317 37.97 -7.58 14.18
CA THR A 317 38.95 -7.11 15.16
C THR A 317 39.19 -8.08 16.33
N ALA A 318 38.23 -9.00 16.57
CA ALA A 318 38.32 -9.98 17.67
C ALA A 318 38.95 -11.34 17.25
N LEU A 319 39.04 -11.60 15.95
CA LEU A 319 39.70 -12.80 15.41
C LEU A 319 41.14 -12.43 15.06
N PRO A 320 42.15 -13.10 15.68
CA PRO A 320 43.57 -12.82 15.42
C PRO A 320 44.01 -13.18 14.01
#